data_0d48da4425385951c2cec5519684cf45
#
_entry.id   0d48da4425385951c2cec5519684cf45
#
_cell.length_a   1.000
_cell.length_b   1.000
_cell.length_c   1.000
_cell.angle_alpha   90.00
_cell.angle_beta   90.00
_cell.angle_gamma   90.00
#
_symmetry.space_group_name_H-M   'P 1'
#
loop_
_entity.id
_entity.type
_entity.pdbx_description
1 polymer ?
#
loop_
_entity_poly.entity_id
_entity_poly.type
_entity_poly.pdbx_seq_one_letter_code
_entity_poly.pdbx_strand_id
1 'polypeptide(L)'
;CMAFFKLSVVKKELTSGLAAYGRVGFGEYIGFNVAWGYWISAILAIGAFVSLLFASLSHFFSFLGEGTNLASFLIASAMVWIFACVVLQGVNESIIINVFVVLAKAIPIVVAVFAIILTGAFSGEVFMDHFTEGIDGQTLFQQIKSTPFVTAWTFVGIEAAVVVSGRGKTTKISGQATIGAFLTLFTLYVIISVLSMGVMTN
;
A
#
# COMPACT_ATOMS: atom_id res chain seq x y z
N CYS A 1 -12.86 -3.63 -2.56
CA CYS A 1 -12.68 -5.07 -2.27
C CYS A 1 -13.90 -5.91 -2.65
N MET A 2 -15.12 -5.59 -2.16
CA MET A 2 -16.32 -6.38 -2.49
C MET A 2 -16.61 -6.49 -3.99
N ALA A 3 -16.39 -5.40 -4.76
CA ALA A 3 -16.55 -5.45 -6.22
C ALA A 3 -15.59 -6.45 -6.86
N PHE A 4 -14.33 -6.45 -6.47
CA PHE A 4 -13.32 -7.40 -6.97
C PHE A 4 -13.64 -8.84 -6.57
N PHE A 5 -14.08 -9.06 -5.33
CA PHE A 5 -14.54 -10.38 -4.91
C PHE A 5 -15.71 -10.86 -5.79
N LYS A 6 -16.72 -10.03 -5.98
CA LYS A 6 -17.87 -10.38 -6.80
C LYS A 6 -17.50 -10.65 -8.26
N LEU A 7 -16.60 -9.83 -8.83
CA LEU A 7 -16.10 -10.02 -10.19
C LEU A 7 -15.29 -11.33 -10.30
N SER A 8 -14.45 -11.66 -9.35
CA SER A 8 -13.66 -12.90 -9.36
C SER A 8 -14.52 -14.17 -9.26
N VAL A 9 -15.69 -14.08 -8.62
CA VAL A 9 -16.64 -15.20 -8.52
C VAL A 9 -17.51 -15.33 -9.77
N VAL A 10 -18.00 -14.19 -10.31
CA VAL A 10 -18.94 -14.16 -11.45
C VAL A 10 -18.23 -14.36 -12.78
N LYS A 11 -17.02 -13.80 -12.93
CA LYS A 11 -16.21 -13.83 -14.15
C LYS A 11 -14.90 -14.58 -13.92
N LYS A 12 -15.02 -15.87 -13.60
CA LYS A 12 -13.88 -16.75 -13.25
C LYS A 12 -12.84 -16.90 -14.37
N GLU A 13 -13.26 -16.73 -15.62
CA GLU A 13 -12.42 -16.79 -16.79
C GLU A 13 -11.50 -15.56 -16.96
N LEU A 14 -11.83 -14.45 -16.29
CA LEU A 14 -11.07 -13.20 -16.41
C LEU A 14 -9.98 -13.13 -15.32
N THR A 15 -8.82 -13.69 -15.64
CA THR A 15 -7.66 -13.77 -14.73
C THR A 15 -6.59 -12.70 -14.99
N SER A 16 -6.79 -11.83 -15.98
CA SER A 16 -5.81 -10.83 -16.43
C SER A 16 -5.97 -9.46 -15.73
N GLY A 17 -6.67 -9.41 -14.58
CA GLY A 17 -6.78 -8.21 -13.77
C GLY A 17 -7.72 -7.14 -14.29
N LEU A 18 -7.46 -5.88 -13.90
CA LEU A 18 -8.35 -4.74 -14.16
C LEU A 18 -8.62 -4.47 -15.64
N ALA A 19 -7.60 -4.65 -16.48
CA ALA A 19 -7.71 -4.43 -17.91
C ALA A 19 -8.73 -5.37 -18.58
N ALA A 20 -8.76 -6.66 -18.15
CA ALA A 20 -9.73 -7.62 -18.64
C ALA A 20 -11.16 -7.25 -18.24
N TYR A 21 -11.36 -6.80 -17.02
CA TYR A 21 -12.67 -6.32 -16.58
C TYR A 21 -13.12 -5.07 -17.34
N GLY A 22 -12.20 -4.11 -17.56
CA GLY A 22 -12.46 -2.92 -18.37
C GLY A 22 -12.84 -3.27 -19.80
N ARG A 23 -12.11 -4.21 -20.44
CA ARG A 23 -12.35 -4.66 -21.80
C ARG A 23 -13.72 -5.33 -21.95
N VAL A 24 -14.06 -6.25 -21.06
CA VAL A 24 -15.33 -7.01 -21.13
C VAL A 24 -16.52 -6.13 -20.77
N GLY A 25 -16.36 -5.19 -19.83
CA GLY A 25 -17.46 -4.33 -19.39
C GLY A 25 -17.71 -3.12 -20.29
N PHE A 26 -16.68 -2.55 -20.90
CA PHE A 26 -16.74 -1.24 -21.57
C PHE A 26 -16.09 -1.22 -22.96
N GLY A 27 -15.60 -2.35 -23.44
CA GLY A 27 -14.97 -2.49 -24.75
C GLY A 27 -13.46 -2.29 -24.77
N GLU A 28 -12.86 -2.53 -25.95
CA GLU A 28 -11.41 -2.57 -26.17
C GLU A 28 -10.71 -1.26 -25.80
N TYR A 29 -11.29 -0.12 -26.17
CA TYR A 29 -10.70 1.19 -25.90
C TYR A 29 -10.56 1.47 -24.40
N ILE A 30 -11.60 1.19 -23.63
CA ILE A 30 -11.56 1.36 -22.18
C ILE A 30 -10.61 0.36 -21.53
N GLY A 31 -10.62 -0.90 -22.00
CA GLY A 31 -9.67 -1.91 -21.53
C GLY A 31 -8.21 -1.49 -21.73
N PHE A 32 -7.89 -0.92 -22.91
CA PHE A 32 -6.56 -0.38 -23.19
C PHE A 32 -6.20 0.78 -22.26
N ASN A 33 -7.09 1.76 -22.10
CA ASN A 33 -6.85 2.91 -21.22
C ASN A 33 -6.65 2.49 -19.74
N VAL A 34 -7.39 1.50 -19.27
CA VAL A 34 -7.21 0.94 -17.92
C VAL A 34 -5.82 0.28 -17.79
N ALA A 35 -5.39 -0.52 -18.78
CA ALA A 35 -4.07 -1.14 -18.76
C ALA A 35 -2.95 -0.09 -18.79
N TRP A 36 -3.05 0.88 -19.67
CA TRP A 36 -2.10 1.97 -19.82
C TRP A 36 -1.99 2.82 -18.56
N GLY A 37 -3.13 3.27 -18.04
CA GLY A 37 -3.18 4.07 -16.81
C GLY A 37 -2.62 3.32 -15.61
N TYR A 38 -2.91 2.02 -15.47
CA TYR A 38 -2.36 1.18 -14.43
C TYR A 38 -0.84 1.05 -14.52
N TRP A 39 -0.31 0.86 -15.73
CA TRP A 39 1.12 0.78 -15.98
C TRP A 39 1.85 2.09 -15.64
N ILE A 40 1.34 3.23 -16.09
CA ILE A 40 1.89 4.55 -15.76
C ILE A 40 1.85 4.79 -14.24
N SER A 41 0.72 4.47 -13.60
CA SER A 41 0.57 4.61 -12.13
C SER A 41 1.60 3.76 -11.38
N ALA A 42 1.87 2.55 -11.84
CA ALA A 42 2.87 1.67 -11.24
C ALA A 42 4.29 2.26 -11.34
N ILE A 43 4.66 2.82 -12.50
CA ILE A 43 5.97 3.48 -12.67
C ILE A 43 6.12 4.66 -11.71
N LEU A 44 5.11 5.53 -11.64
CA LEU A 44 5.13 6.69 -10.75
C LEU A 44 5.18 6.27 -9.27
N ALA A 45 4.43 5.22 -8.89
CA ALA A 45 4.43 4.68 -7.55
C ALA A 45 5.81 4.13 -7.15
N ILE A 46 6.50 3.40 -8.04
CA ILE A 46 7.87 2.91 -7.80
C ILE A 46 8.79 4.10 -7.52
N GLY A 47 8.75 5.15 -8.34
CA GLY A 47 9.53 6.36 -8.12
C GLY A 47 9.27 7.01 -6.76
N ALA A 48 8.00 7.15 -6.39
CA ALA A 48 7.61 7.72 -5.09
C ALA A 48 8.09 6.86 -3.90
N PHE A 49 7.93 5.53 -3.98
CA PHE A 49 8.39 4.62 -2.91
C PHE A 49 9.91 4.60 -2.78
N VAL A 50 10.64 4.64 -3.87
CA VAL A 50 12.10 4.73 -3.86
C VAL A 50 12.54 6.05 -3.24
N SER A 51 11.95 7.17 -3.59
CA SER A 51 12.26 8.47 -2.99
C SER A 51 11.99 8.47 -1.48
N LEU A 52 10.86 7.92 -1.05
CA LEU A 52 10.52 7.80 0.38
C LEU A 52 11.51 6.88 1.12
N LEU A 53 11.94 5.77 0.52
CA LEU A 53 12.93 4.89 1.08
C LEU A 53 14.26 5.62 1.32
N PHE A 54 14.74 6.37 0.32
CA PHE A 54 16.01 7.08 0.45
C PHE A 54 15.92 8.27 1.40
N ALA A 55 14.79 8.98 1.43
CA ALA A 55 14.54 10.00 2.45
C ALA A 55 14.58 9.42 3.87
N SER A 56 14.04 8.23 4.07
CA SER A 56 14.11 7.54 5.36
C SER A 56 15.52 7.04 5.70
N LEU A 57 16.25 6.52 4.71
CA LEU A 57 17.62 6.03 4.88
C LEU A 57 18.64 7.16 5.07
N SER A 58 18.38 8.37 4.59
CA SER A 58 19.29 9.52 4.75
C SER A 58 19.50 9.88 6.22
N HIS A 59 18.54 9.54 7.08
CA HIS A 59 18.67 9.70 8.53
C HIS A 59 19.82 8.84 9.11
N PHE A 60 20.10 7.68 8.53
CA PHE A 60 21.17 6.78 8.94
C PHE A 60 22.45 6.96 8.11
N PHE A 61 22.29 7.32 6.84
CA PHE A 61 23.36 7.42 5.85
C PHE A 61 23.35 8.79 5.15
N SER A 62 24.02 9.76 5.72
CA SER A 62 24.03 11.15 5.23
C SER A 62 24.51 11.31 3.78
N PHE A 63 25.32 10.37 3.25
CA PHE A 63 25.78 10.40 1.86
C PHE A 63 24.68 10.18 0.84
N LEU A 64 23.51 9.65 1.26
CA LEU A 64 22.36 9.44 0.39
C LEU A 64 21.58 10.74 0.12
N GLY A 65 21.83 11.80 0.90
CA GLY A 65 21.00 13.01 0.83
C GLY A 65 19.51 12.65 1.00
N GLU A 66 18.63 13.54 0.67
CA GLU A 66 17.18 13.27 0.72
C GLU A 66 16.65 12.45 -0.49
N GLY A 67 17.49 11.60 -1.07
CA GLY A 67 17.13 10.83 -2.27
C GLY A 67 17.28 11.59 -3.58
N THR A 68 17.87 12.79 -3.55
CA THR A 68 17.96 13.69 -4.71
C THR A 68 19.34 13.73 -5.36
N ASN A 69 20.33 13.05 -4.78
CA ASN A 69 21.70 13.05 -5.28
C ASN A 69 22.00 11.87 -6.22
N LEU A 70 23.13 11.94 -6.93
CA LEU A 70 23.54 10.93 -7.90
C LEU A 70 23.74 9.55 -7.24
N ALA A 71 24.26 9.51 -6.01
CA ALA A 71 24.46 8.25 -5.29
C ALA A 71 23.14 7.54 -5.03
N SER A 72 22.13 8.24 -4.54
CA SER A 72 20.79 7.69 -4.34
C SER A 72 20.16 7.20 -5.65
N PHE A 73 20.33 7.98 -6.74
CA PHE A 73 19.81 7.57 -8.05
C PHE A 73 20.46 6.26 -8.55
N LEU A 74 21.77 6.14 -8.43
CA LEU A 74 22.49 4.92 -8.88
C LEU A 74 22.10 3.70 -8.03
N ILE A 75 22.02 3.87 -6.70
CA ILE A 75 21.64 2.77 -5.81
C ILE A 75 20.18 2.39 -6.04
N ALA A 76 19.29 3.35 -6.19
CA ALA A 76 17.87 3.12 -6.53
C ALA A 76 17.73 2.35 -7.84
N SER A 77 18.45 2.77 -8.89
CA SER A 77 18.46 2.09 -10.17
C SER A 77 18.96 0.65 -10.04
N ALA A 78 20.06 0.44 -9.31
CA ALA A 78 20.58 -0.90 -9.06
C ALA A 78 19.55 -1.79 -8.33
N MET A 79 18.88 -1.26 -7.31
CA MET A 79 17.81 -1.99 -6.61
C MET A 79 16.68 -2.39 -7.53
N VAL A 80 16.19 -1.48 -8.37
CA VAL A 80 15.11 -1.77 -9.33
C VAL A 80 15.53 -2.88 -10.30
N TRP A 81 16.76 -2.82 -10.82
CA TRP A 81 17.28 -3.86 -11.70
C TRP A 81 17.46 -5.20 -11.01
N ILE A 82 17.94 -5.23 -9.76
CA ILE A 82 18.03 -6.46 -8.97
C ILE A 82 16.67 -7.11 -8.80
N PHE A 83 15.65 -6.34 -8.40
CA PHE A 83 14.28 -6.87 -8.28
C PHE A 83 13.71 -7.33 -9.61
N ALA A 84 13.98 -6.61 -10.70
CA ALA A 84 13.58 -7.05 -12.03
C ALA A 84 14.22 -8.40 -12.41
N CYS A 85 15.51 -8.58 -12.14
CA CYS A 85 16.20 -9.86 -12.37
C CYS A 85 15.60 -10.99 -11.52
N VAL A 86 15.27 -10.74 -10.25
CA VAL A 86 14.62 -11.73 -9.37
C VAL A 86 13.26 -12.13 -9.93
N VAL A 87 12.47 -11.18 -10.39
CA VAL A 87 11.15 -11.47 -10.99
C VAL A 87 11.28 -12.28 -12.27
N LEU A 88 12.33 -12.04 -13.09
CA LEU A 88 12.61 -12.79 -14.31
C LEU A 88 13.06 -14.23 -14.04
N GLN A 89 13.67 -14.51 -12.89
CA GLN A 89 14.06 -15.88 -12.49
C GLN A 89 12.88 -16.76 -12.13
N GLY A 90 11.77 -16.17 -11.72
CA GLY A 90 10.53 -16.89 -11.46
C GLY A 90 9.68 -16.31 -10.34
N VAL A 91 8.41 -16.72 -10.35
CA VAL A 91 7.41 -16.18 -9.41
C VAL A 91 7.57 -16.77 -8.01
N ASN A 92 8.09 -17.98 -7.90
CA ASN A 92 8.25 -18.65 -6.59
C ASN A 92 9.26 -17.92 -5.71
N GLU A 93 10.38 -17.51 -6.27
CA GLU A 93 11.41 -16.72 -5.61
C GLU A 93 10.87 -15.35 -5.19
N SER A 94 10.09 -14.74 -6.07
CA SER A 94 9.40 -13.47 -5.79
C SER A 94 8.39 -13.59 -4.64
N ILE A 95 7.69 -14.72 -4.50
CA ILE A 95 6.75 -14.97 -3.39
C ILE A 95 7.50 -15.05 -2.06
N ILE A 96 8.62 -15.77 -1.99
CA ILE A 96 9.42 -15.89 -0.78
C ILE A 96 9.93 -14.53 -0.32
N ILE A 97 10.48 -13.74 -1.24
CA ILE A 97 10.93 -12.37 -0.95
C ILE A 97 9.76 -11.52 -0.46
N ASN A 98 8.60 -11.62 -1.09
CA ASN A 98 7.42 -10.85 -0.69
C ASN A 98 6.94 -11.22 0.72
N VAL A 99 6.93 -12.49 1.09
CA VAL A 99 6.59 -12.93 2.46
C VAL A 99 7.58 -12.34 3.47
N PHE A 100 8.90 -12.41 3.18
CA PHE A 100 9.90 -11.80 4.04
C PHE A 100 9.70 -10.30 4.22
N VAL A 101 9.47 -9.57 3.13
CA VAL A 101 9.19 -8.12 3.16
C VAL A 101 7.93 -7.80 3.93
N VAL A 102 6.86 -8.59 3.78
CA VAL A 102 5.60 -8.40 4.54
C VAL A 102 5.85 -8.58 6.04
N LEU A 103 6.59 -9.60 6.44
CA LEU A 103 6.95 -9.80 7.85
C LEU A 103 7.85 -8.68 8.37
N ALA A 104 8.86 -8.28 7.61
CA ALA A 104 9.78 -7.21 7.99
C ALA A 104 9.07 -5.87 8.23
N LYS A 105 8.04 -5.55 7.45
CA LYS A 105 7.25 -4.33 7.66
C LYS A 105 6.17 -4.48 8.75
N ALA A 106 5.62 -5.67 8.95
CA ALA A 106 4.57 -5.91 9.94
C ALA A 106 5.13 -5.93 11.37
N ILE A 107 6.31 -6.52 11.58
CA ILE A 107 6.92 -6.66 12.91
C ILE A 107 7.11 -5.30 13.61
N PRO A 108 7.74 -4.28 13.03
CA PRO A 108 7.90 -2.98 13.68
C PRO A 108 6.58 -2.32 14.06
N ILE A 109 5.56 -2.46 13.21
CA ILE A 109 4.23 -1.92 13.46
C ILE A 109 3.58 -2.60 14.66
N VAL A 110 3.62 -3.92 14.69
CA VAL A 110 3.08 -4.71 15.81
C VAL A 110 3.82 -4.39 17.11
N VAL A 111 5.16 -4.31 17.05
CA VAL A 111 6.00 -3.93 18.21
C VAL A 111 5.63 -2.53 18.70
N ALA A 112 5.46 -1.55 17.80
CA ALA A 112 5.06 -0.20 18.20
C ALA A 112 3.68 -0.18 18.87
N VAL A 113 2.69 -0.88 18.32
CA VAL A 113 1.36 -1.01 18.93
C VAL A 113 1.45 -1.61 20.32
N PHE A 114 2.17 -2.72 20.48
CA PHE A 114 2.37 -3.35 21.79
C PHE A 114 3.13 -2.46 22.76
N ALA A 115 4.17 -1.75 22.31
CA ALA A 115 4.92 -0.82 23.13
C ALA A 115 4.03 0.30 23.69
N ILE A 116 3.19 0.91 22.86
CA ILE A 116 2.23 1.95 23.29
C ILE A 116 1.26 1.41 24.35
N ILE A 117 0.73 0.21 24.13
CA ILE A 117 -0.20 -0.41 25.07
C ILE A 117 0.48 -0.76 26.38
N LEU A 118 1.68 -1.37 26.35
CA LEU A 118 2.40 -1.81 27.55
C LEU A 118 2.95 -0.66 28.37
N THR A 119 3.38 0.42 27.72
CA THR A 119 3.90 1.61 28.43
C THR A 119 2.78 2.51 28.96
N GLY A 120 1.53 2.28 28.55
CA GLY A 120 0.41 3.17 28.89
C GLY A 120 0.59 4.60 28.36
N ALA A 121 1.38 4.76 27.28
CA ALA A 121 1.69 6.08 26.71
C ALA A 121 0.49 6.75 26.02
N PHE A 122 -0.61 6.03 25.82
CA PHE A 122 -1.82 6.59 25.23
C PHE A 122 -2.54 7.51 26.23
N SER A 123 -2.71 8.78 25.86
CA SER A 123 -3.50 9.76 26.61
C SER A 123 -4.80 10.06 25.86
N GLY A 124 -5.93 9.87 26.56
CA GLY A 124 -7.25 10.21 26.03
C GLY A 124 -7.45 11.72 25.83
N GLU A 125 -6.81 12.55 26.64
CA GLU A 125 -6.83 14.02 26.49
C GLU A 125 -6.10 14.42 25.22
N VAL A 126 -4.86 13.96 25.01
CA VAL A 126 -4.07 14.20 23.79
C VAL A 126 -4.80 13.72 22.54
N PHE A 127 -5.45 12.54 22.61
CA PHE A 127 -6.26 12.05 21.51
C PHE A 127 -7.42 12.98 21.17
N MET A 128 -8.17 13.44 22.17
CA MET A 128 -9.32 14.31 21.93
C MET A 128 -8.90 15.67 21.38
N ASP A 129 -7.80 16.23 21.84
CA ASP A 129 -7.25 17.47 21.33
C ASP A 129 -6.89 17.34 19.84
N HIS A 130 -6.10 16.31 19.48
CA HIS A 130 -5.75 16.07 18.08
C HIS A 130 -6.95 15.70 17.20
N PHE A 131 -7.97 15.07 17.75
CA PHE A 131 -9.16 14.69 17.01
C PHE A 131 -10.07 15.89 16.71
N THR A 132 -10.10 16.88 17.60
CA THR A 132 -10.98 18.05 17.50
C THR A 132 -10.28 19.27 16.91
N GLU A 133 -8.96 19.39 17.10
CA GLU A 133 -8.19 20.48 16.53
C GLU A 133 -7.96 20.26 15.02
N GLY A 134 -8.39 21.27 14.26
CA GLY A 134 -8.10 21.31 12.84
C GLY A 134 -6.65 21.67 12.59
N ILE A 135 -5.97 20.95 11.69
CA ILE A 135 -4.65 21.32 11.21
C ILE A 135 -4.73 22.73 10.58
N ASP A 136 -3.96 23.66 11.09
CA ASP A 136 -3.81 25.03 10.53
C ASP A 136 -5.13 25.82 10.38
N GLY A 137 -6.06 25.70 11.33
CA GLY A 137 -7.32 26.44 11.27
C GLY A 137 -8.31 25.93 10.20
N GLN A 138 -8.07 24.77 9.62
CA GLN A 138 -8.99 24.14 8.69
C GLN A 138 -10.24 23.64 9.42
N THR A 139 -11.40 23.84 8.80
CA THR A 139 -12.64 23.28 9.31
C THR A 139 -12.65 21.75 9.13
N LEU A 140 -13.42 21.04 9.98
CA LEU A 140 -13.60 19.59 9.89
C LEU A 140 -14.01 19.14 8.48
N PHE A 141 -14.84 19.93 7.80
CA PHE A 141 -15.27 19.65 6.42
C PHE A 141 -14.10 19.71 5.42
N GLN A 142 -13.20 20.66 5.57
CA GLN A 142 -12.01 20.77 4.72
C GLN A 142 -11.05 19.61 4.94
N GLN A 143 -10.86 19.17 6.18
CA GLN A 143 -10.06 17.99 6.52
C GLN A 143 -10.67 16.72 5.92
N ILE A 144 -11.97 16.49 6.08
CA ILE A 144 -12.69 15.36 5.46
C ILE A 144 -12.53 15.40 3.94
N LYS A 145 -12.60 16.58 3.31
CA LYS A 145 -12.44 16.72 1.86
C LYS A 145 -11.05 16.36 1.35
N SER A 146 -10.00 16.61 2.13
CA SER A 146 -8.60 16.25 1.76
C SER A 146 -8.28 14.77 2.00
N THR A 147 -8.92 14.13 2.95
CA THR A 147 -8.70 12.73 3.36
C THR A 147 -8.87 11.69 2.24
N PRO A 148 -9.84 11.79 1.29
CA PRO A 148 -10.05 10.76 0.27
C PRO A 148 -8.82 10.45 -0.59
N PHE A 149 -7.98 11.45 -0.88
CA PHE A 149 -6.76 11.23 -1.67
C PHE A 149 -5.74 10.38 -0.92
N VAL A 150 -5.50 10.69 0.36
CA VAL A 150 -4.59 9.92 1.22
C VAL A 150 -5.13 8.52 1.47
N THR A 151 -6.44 8.42 1.76
CA THR A 151 -7.10 7.14 2.00
C THR A 151 -7.10 6.25 0.74
N ALA A 152 -7.39 6.83 -0.43
CA ALA A 152 -7.31 6.11 -1.69
C ALA A 152 -5.89 5.57 -1.94
N TRP A 153 -4.86 6.38 -1.70
CA TRP A 153 -3.46 5.97 -1.81
C TRP A 153 -3.12 4.81 -0.86
N THR A 154 -3.61 4.85 0.36
CA THR A 154 -3.37 3.82 1.38
C THR A 154 -3.90 2.44 0.96
N PHE A 155 -4.97 2.40 0.17
CA PHE A 155 -5.59 1.17 -0.31
C PHE A 155 -5.20 0.79 -1.74
N VAL A 156 -4.32 1.53 -2.40
CA VAL A 156 -3.72 1.13 -3.68
C VAL A 156 -2.90 -0.16 -3.48
N GLY A 157 -3.05 -1.11 -4.39
CA GLY A 157 -2.39 -2.42 -4.33
C GLY A 157 -3.32 -3.58 -3.97
N ILE A 158 -4.52 -3.32 -3.44
CA ILE A 158 -5.50 -4.38 -3.17
C ILE A 158 -5.94 -5.07 -4.47
N GLU A 159 -5.96 -4.35 -5.56
CA GLU A 159 -6.24 -4.86 -6.90
C GLU A 159 -5.20 -5.88 -7.39
N ALA A 160 -3.98 -5.87 -6.84
CA ALA A 160 -2.94 -6.84 -7.20
C ALA A 160 -3.38 -8.28 -6.91
N ALA A 161 -4.22 -8.52 -5.90
CA ALA A 161 -4.79 -9.82 -5.63
C ALA A 161 -5.65 -10.35 -6.80
N VAL A 162 -6.31 -9.45 -7.54
CA VAL A 162 -7.07 -9.79 -8.74
C VAL A 162 -6.15 -10.10 -9.92
N VAL A 163 -5.05 -9.34 -10.06
CA VAL A 163 -4.05 -9.57 -11.11
C VAL A 163 -3.41 -10.95 -10.99
N VAL A 164 -3.16 -11.42 -9.77
CA VAL A 164 -2.57 -12.75 -9.52
C VAL A 164 -3.60 -13.85 -9.27
N SER A 165 -4.90 -13.55 -9.39
CA SER A 165 -5.98 -14.51 -9.08
C SER A 165 -5.94 -15.77 -9.94
N GLY A 166 -5.44 -15.68 -11.17
CA GLY A 166 -5.25 -16.83 -12.06
C GLY A 166 -4.22 -17.85 -11.59
N ARG A 167 -3.39 -17.49 -10.60
CA ARG A 167 -2.40 -18.38 -9.99
C ARG A 167 -2.91 -19.05 -8.70
N GLY A 168 -4.06 -18.63 -8.19
CA GLY A 168 -4.71 -19.23 -7.02
C GLY A 168 -5.33 -20.59 -7.36
N LYS A 169 -5.39 -21.50 -6.38
CA LYS A 169 -6.05 -22.82 -6.55
C LYS A 169 -7.50 -22.69 -6.99
N THR A 170 -8.20 -21.66 -6.55
CA THR A 170 -9.54 -21.31 -7.02
C THR A 170 -9.74 -19.80 -6.90
N THR A 171 -10.52 -19.21 -7.81
CA THR A 171 -10.89 -17.78 -7.79
C THR A 171 -11.64 -17.38 -6.52
N LYS A 172 -12.40 -18.31 -5.90
CA LYS A 172 -13.10 -18.07 -4.64
C LYS A 172 -12.10 -17.89 -3.48
N ILE A 173 -11.05 -18.68 -3.42
CA ILE A 173 -9.99 -18.57 -2.39
C ILE A 173 -9.26 -17.23 -2.57
N SER A 174 -8.91 -16.85 -3.80
CA SER A 174 -8.28 -15.55 -4.07
C SER A 174 -9.17 -14.38 -3.64
N GLY A 175 -10.46 -14.45 -3.90
CA GLY A 175 -11.42 -13.43 -3.45
C GLY A 175 -11.55 -13.34 -1.93
N GLN A 176 -11.60 -14.47 -1.23
CA GLN A 176 -11.64 -14.51 0.24
C GLN A 176 -10.35 -13.96 0.85
N ALA A 177 -9.19 -14.31 0.26
CA ALA A 177 -7.90 -13.77 0.67
C ALA A 177 -7.84 -12.24 0.52
N THR A 178 -8.41 -11.70 -0.56
CA THR A 178 -8.49 -10.24 -0.80
C THR A 178 -9.31 -9.55 0.29
N ILE A 179 -10.46 -10.09 0.67
CA ILE A 179 -11.30 -9.54 1.74
C ILE A 179 -10.57 -9.64 3.09
N GLY A 180 -9.98 -10.80 3.38
CA GLY A 180 -9.21 -11.02 4.61
C GLY A 180 -8.05 -10.03 4.74
N ALA A 181 -7.26 -9.86 3.68
CA ALA A 181 -6.17 -8.91 3.64
C ALA A 181 -6.65 -7.47 3.84
N PHE A 182 -7.75 -7.08 3.18
CA PHE A 182 -8.35 -5.77 3.37
C PHE A 182 -8.77 -5.52 4.82
N LEU A 183 -9.50 -6.45 5.43
CA LEU A 183 -9.97 -6.29 6.80
C LEU A 183 -8.78 -6.21 7.78
N THR A 184 -7.76 -7.05 7.60
CA THR A 184 -6.55 -7.03 8.42
C THR A 184 -5.83 -5.68 8.31
N LEU A 185 -5.59 -5.20 7.10
CA LEU A 185 -4.93 -3.91 6.87
C LEU A 185 -5.76 -2.74 7.39
N PHE A 186 -7.07 -2.74 7.14
CA PHE A 186 -7.97 -1.71 7.63
C PHE A 186 -7.95 -1.62 9.16
N THR A 187 -8.08 -2.76 9.84
CA THR A 187 -8.03 -2.82 11.30
C THR A 187 -6.68 -2.32 11.82
N LEU A 188 -5.58 -2.75 11.20
CA LEU A 188 -4.24 -2.30 11.56
C LEU A 188 -4.07 -0.79 11.41
N TYR A 189 -4.51 -0.22 10.29
CA TYR A 189 -4.44 1.22 10.05
C TYR A 189 -5.27 2.02 11.05
N VAL A 190 -6.50 1.56 11.38
CA VAL A 190 -7.33 2.22 12.39
C VAL A 190 -6.63 2.20 13.76
N ILE A 191 -6.12 1.04 14.18
CA ILE A 191 -5.41 0.91 15.45
C ILE A 191 -4.21 1.85 15.52
N ILE A 192 -3.35 1.84 14.48
CA ILE A 192 -2.16 2.70 14.46
C ILE A 192 -2.55 4.17 14.47
N SER A 193 -3.53 4.58 13.65
CA SER A 193 -3.97 5.97 13.58
C SER A 193 -4.51 6.45 14.93
N VAL A 194 -5.35 5.66 15.57
CA VAL A 194 -5.90 6.01 16.89
C VAL A 194 -4.79 6.09 17.95
N LEU A 195 -3.90 5.10 17.98
CA LEU A 195 -2.82 5.06 18.96
C LEU A 195 -1.81 6.20 18.73
N SER A 196 -1.44 6.50 17.49
CA SER A 196 -0.51 7.59 17.20
C SER A 196 -1.07 8.95 17.61
N MET A 197 -2.36 9.21 17.38
CA MET A 197 -3.00 10.45 17.81
C MET A 197 -3.03 10.64 19.32
N GLY A 198 -3.03 9.56 20.09
CA GLY A 198 -3.03 9.63 21.56
C GLY A 198 -1.63 9.66 22.21
N VAL A 199 -0.56 9.48 21.40
CA VAL A 199 0.84 9.47 21.90
C VAL A 199 1.62 10.67 21.41
N MET A 200 1.33 11.19 20.22
CA MET A 200 2.06 12.33 19.65
C MET A 200 1.64 13.63 20.35
N THR A 201 2.58 14.18 21.12
CA THR A 201 2.50 15.58 21.58
C THR A 201 3.16 16.48 20.54
N ASN A 202 2.51 17.60 20.22
CA ASN A 202 3.07 18.63 19.33
C ASN A 202 4.36 19.22 19.88
#